data_390a826bc342f84c6a2a58b38e3e396c
#
_entry.id   390a826bc342f84c6a2a58b38e3e396c
#
_cell.length_a   1.000
_cell.length_b   1.000
_cell.length_c   1.000
_cell.angle_alpha   90.00
_cell.angle_beta   90.00
_cell.angle_gamma   90.00
#
_symmetry.space_group_name_H-M   'P 1'
#
loop_
_entity.id
_entity.type
_entity.pdbx_description
1 polymer ?
#
loop_
_entity_poly.entity_id
_entity_poly.type
_entity_poly.pdbx_seq_one_letter_code
_entity_poly.pdbx_strand_id
1 'polypeptide(L)'
;MMKNLLSEEQYRSRLRAREEDVRGPYFRDQTAIVHSLAFRRLKRKTQVFFSPTDDHVCTRIEHSLHVATIAATICKGLGLDMEKAEAMGLGHDLGHPPFGHAGEELINEIVLRENSSSPPFHHEVHSLRVADKLANEERGLNLTYAVRDGIISHCGEIADYPITPACDCPALETISERGKLPCSWEGCVVRISDMIAYLGRDLEDAARAPLLKNEDIPDDIRRELGTKNGEIINTLVLDVIGFGRESGRIGFSEEKRELVTQLKEFNLRNIYSHEALLEYKSYCRRALNALFDHLLDNYEKWRSHAGGFPKSQRFVDNHLAYYLQKLQPLYEKENATPLQIVVDYVAGMTDDFALRCYHEVAFPEPIRFEEWRRGD
;
A
#
# COMPACT_ATOMS: atom_id res chain seq x y z
N MET A 1 22.69 10.45 20.44
CA MET A 1 22.17 10.99 19.15
C MET A 1 22.13 9.86 18.16
N MET A 2 20.98 9.55 17.60
CA MET A 2 20.78 8.51 16.59
C MET A 2 21.53 8.91 15.31
N LYS A 3 22.51 8.11 14.88
CA LYS A 3 23.27 8.35 13.63
C LYS A 3 22.91 7.27 12.64
N ASN A 4 22.56 7.68 11.42
CA ASN A 4 22.34 6.78 10.32
C ASN A 4 23.65 6.08 9.88
N LEU A 5 23.52 4.85 9.39
CA LEU A 5 24.68 3.99 9.06
C LEU A 5 25.33 4.34 7.73
N LEU A 6 24.51 4.69 6.74
CA LEU A 6 24.99 5.12 5.43
C LEU A 6 25.35 6.60 5.41
N SER A 7 26.22 6.99 4.49
CA SER A 7 26.49 8.41 4.21
C SER A 7 25.27 9.09 3.57
N GLU A 8 25.16 10.40 3.71
CA GLU A 8 24.10 11.17 3.04
C GLU A 8 24.16 11.01 1.50
N GLU A 9 25.30 10.86 0.92
CA GLU A 9 25.47 10.59 -0.51
C GLU A 9 24.81 9.25 -0.91
N GLN A 10 24.99 8.21 -0.11
CA GLN A 10 24.37 6.90 -0.33
C GLN A 10 22.84 6.99 -0.18
N TYR A 11 22.33 7.67 0.86
CA TYR A 11 20.89 7.86 1.04
C TYR A 11 20.25 8.63 -0.09
N ARG A 12 20.94 9.62 -0.67
CA ARG A 12 20.45 10.46 -1.78
C ARG A 12 20.63 9.82 -3.15
N SER A 13 21.36 8.70 -3.26
CA SER A 13 21.58 8.02 -4.54
C SER A 13 20.26 7.64 -5.19
N ARG A 14 20.22 7.63 -6.53
CA ARG A 14 19.03 7.36 -7.34
C ARG A 14 19.34 6.35 -8.43
N LEU A 15 18.31 5.68 -8.97
CA LEU A 15 18.48 4.76 -10.10
C LEU A 15 19.05 5.45 -11.35
N ARG A 16 18.69 6.72 -11.55
CA ARG A 16 19.20 7.56 -12.65
C ARG A 16 19.70 8.88 -12.07
N ALA A 17 20.85 9.33 -12.57
CA ALA A 17 21.40 10.62 -12.17
C ALA A 17 20.37 11.74 -12.35
N ARG A 18 20.35 12.66 -11.40
CA ARG A 18 19.44 13.82 -11.39
C ARG A 18 20.15 14.99 -10.71
N GLU A 19 20.09 16.16 -11.34
CA GLU A 19 20.59 17.38 -10.74
C GLU A 19 19.74 17.80 -9.53
N GLU A 20 20.40 18.26 -8.48
CA GLU A 20 19.75 18.84 -7.32
C GLU A 20 19.18 20.23 -7.64
N ASP A 21 18.10 20.61 -6.97
CA ASP A 21 17.50 21.93 -7.05
C ASP A 21 17.16 22.48 -5.65
N VAL A 22 16.54 23.64 -5.60
CA VAL A 22 16.17 24.35 -4.36
C VAL A 22 15.35 23.50 -3.37
N ARG A 23 14.68 22.46 -3.83
CA ARG A 23 13.86 21.58 -2.99
C ARG A 23 14.67 20.60 -2.16
N GLY A 24 15.91 20.34 -2.54
CA GLY A 24 16.67 19.23 -1.98
C GLY A 24 16.13 17.85 -2.38
N PRO A 25 16.77 16.74 -1.93
CA PRO A 25 16.48 15.40 -2.42
C PRO A 25 15.11 14.89 -1.97
N TYR A 26 14.76 15.07 -0.71
CA TYR A 26 13.57 14.42 -0.11
C TYR A 26 12.28 15.17 -0.39
N PHE A 27 12.27 16.51 -0.32
CA PHE A 27 11.11 17.29 -0.73
C PHE A 27 10.81 17.10 -2.23
N ARG A 28 11.84 16.86 -3.04
CA ARG A 28 11.67 16.51 -4.45
C ARG A 28 11.00 15.12 -4.61
N ASP A 29 11.33 14.17 -3.74
CA ASP A 29 10.68 12.86 -3.73
C ASP A 29 9.22 12.98 -3.30
N GLN A 30 8.90 13.78 -2.27
CA GLN A 30 7.51 14.10 -1.90
C GLN A 30 6.74 14.63 -3.12
N THR A 31 7.32 15.60 -3.83
CA THR A 31 6.70 16.19 -5.02
C THR A 31 6.46 15.11 -6.09
N ALA A 32 7.43 14.24 -6.36
CA ALA A 32 7.29 13.17 -7.35
C ALA A 32 6.18 12.18 -6.98
N ILE A 33 6.08 11.81 -5.71
CA ILE A 33 5.06 10.90 -5.18
C ILE A 33 3.67 11.53 -5.30
N VAL A 34 3.46 12.72 -4.72
CA VAL A 34 2.14 13.37 -4.64
C VAL A 34 1.57 13.69 -6.03
N HIS A 35 2.42 14.03 -6.99
CA HIS A 35 1.98 14.31 -8.37
C HIS A 35 1.80 13.06 -9.24
N SER A 36 2.16 11.87 -8.76
CA SER A 36 2.01 10.62 -9.50
C SER A 36 0.55 10.18 -9.63
N LEU A 37 0.23 9.45 -10.69
CA LEU A 37 -1.09 8.83 -10.83
C LEU A 37 -1.30 7.71 -9.81
N ALA A 38 -0.23 7.04 -9.36
CA ALA A 38 -0.30 6.01 -8.33
C ALA A 38 -0.82 6.59 -7.01
N PHE A 39 -0.27 7.72 -6.56
CA PHE A 39 -0.73 8.41 -5.36
C PHE A 39 -2.19 8.89 -5.49
N ARG A 40 -2.57 9.44 -6.65
CA ARG A 40 -3.97 9.87 -6.89
C ARG A 40 -4.98 8.75 -6.79
N ARG A 41 -4.60 7.50 -7.13
CA ARG A 41 -5.49 6.34 -7.03
C ARG A 41 -5.80 5.97 -5.59
N LEU A 42 -4.93 6.29 -4.62
CA LEU A 42 -5.13 5.99 -3.20
C LEU A 42 -6.42 6.61 -2.63
N LYS A 43 -6.89 7.74 -3.18
CA LYS A 43 -8.16 8.36 -2.77
C LYS A 43 -9.40 7.48 -3.02
N ARG A 44 -9.29 6.44 -3.86
CA ARG A 44 -10.36 5.51 -4.22
C ARG A 44 -9.96 4.06 -3.94
N LYS A 45 -9.10 3.87 -2.95
CA LYS A 45 -8.75 2.56 -2.38
C LYS A 45 -9.12 2.56 -0.91
N THR A 46 -9.84 1.53 -0.51
CA THR A 46 -10.27 1.30 0.86
C THR A 46 -9.07 1.10 1.78
N GLN A 47 -9.12 1.68 2.99
CA GLN A 47 -8.20 1.32 4.07
C GLN A 47 -8.68 0.02 4.73
N VAL A 48 -9.83 0.04 5.39
CA VAL A 48 -10.46 -1.12 6.03
C VAL A 48 -11.92 -1.26 5.59
N PHE A 49 -12.69 -0.18 5.63
CA PHE A 49 -14.12 -0.18 5.37
C PHE A 49 -14.43 0.31 3.97
N PHE A 50 -15.00 -0.57 3.13
CA PHE A 50 -15.50 -0.15 1.84
C PHE A 50 -16.83 0.60 2.03
N SER A 51 -16.79 1.91 1.91
CA SER A 51 -17.96 2.76 2.00
C SER A 51 -17.87 3.92 1.01
N PRO A 52 -18.11 3.69 -0.30
CA PRO A 52 -17.92 4.71 -1.33
C PRO A 52 -18.89 5.89 -1.22
N THR A 53 -19.92 5.78 -0.39
CA THR A 53 -20.95 6.81 -0.18
C THR A 53 -20.79 7.59 1.12
N ASP A 54 -19.81 7.25 1.96
CA ASP A 54 -19.52 7.94 3.20
C ASP A 54 -18.16 8.67 3.10
N ASP A 55 -18.22 9.98 2.99
CA ASP A 55 -17.03 10.85 2.84
C ASP A 55 -16.16 10.92 4.11
N HIS A 56 -16.59 10.33 5.22
CA HIS A 56 -15.87 10.36 6.50
C HIS A 56 -15.11 9.06 6.81
N VAL A 57 -15.29 8.00 6.01
CA VAL A 57 -14.52 6.77 6.14
C VAL A 57 -13.14 6.94 5.50
N CYS A 58 -12.11 6.55 6.24
CA CYS A 58 -10.71 6.78 5.83
C CYS A 58 -10.35 6.03 4.55
N THR A 59 -9.78 6.76 3.60
CA THR A 59 -9.19 6.21 2.37
C THR A 59 -7.67 6.08 2.51
N ARG A 60 -7.03 5.32 1.62
CA ARG A 60 -5.57 5.13 1.67
C ARG A 60 -4.77 6.42 1.47
N ILE A 61 -5.28 7.40 0.75
CA ILE A 61 -4.58 8.69 0.61
C ILE A 61 -4.54 9.44 1.93
N GLU A 62 -5.62 9.39 2.71
CA GLU A 62 -5.66 10.02 4.04
C GLU A 62 -4.75 9.27 5.02
N HIS A 63 -4.77 7.94 4.98
CA HIS A 63 -3.83 7.13 5.77
C HIS A 63 -2.37 7.48 5.44
N SER A 64 -1.98 7.57 4.17
CA SER A 64 -0.63 7.96 3.78
C SER A 64 -0.24 9.35 4.30
N LEU A 65 -1.17 10.31 4.33
CA LEU A 65 -0.96 11.63 4.92
C LEU A 65 -0.82 11.54 6.45
N HIS A 66 -1.60 10.70 7.12
CA HIS A 66 -1.48 10.48 8.57
C HIS A 66 -0.11 9.90 8.92
N VAL A 67 0.32 8.85 8.22
CA VAL A 67 1.65 8.24 8.42
C VAL A 67 2.76 9.28 8.22
N ALA A 68 2.70 10.06 7.15
CA ALA A 68 3.70 11.09 6.86
C ALA A 68 3.79 12.14 7.98
N THR A 69 2.65 12.63 8.47
CA THR A 69 2.61 13.66 9.54
C THR A 69 3.04 13.12 10.91
N ILE A 70 2.66 11.89 11.24
CA ILE A 70 3.09 11.22 12.46
C ILE A 70 4.60 10.99 12.43
N ALA A 71 5.13 10.44 11.33
CA ALA A 71 6.54 10.18 11.15
C ALA A 71 7.38 11.47 11.24
N ALA A 72 6.96 12.54 10.57
CA ALA A 72 7.61 13.84 10.67
C ALA A 72 7.62 14.39 12.10
N THR A 73 6.52 14.23 12.84
CA THR A 73 6.42 14.67 14.24
C THR A 73 7.39 13.90 15.14
N ILE A 74 7.47 12.58 15.01
CA ILE A 74 8.41 11.76 15.76
C ILE A 74 9.85 12.12 15.38
N CYS A 75 10.17 12.24 14.08
CA CYS A 75 11.49 12.64 13.61
C CYS A 75 11.90 14.01 14.17
N LYS A 76 10.99 15.00 14.18
CA LYS A 76 11.23 16.31 14.82
C LYS A 76 11.56 16.17 16.29
N GLY A 77 10.83 15.32 17.02
CA GLY A 77 11.06 15.07 18.43
C GLY A 77 12.40 14.39 18.72
N LEU A 78 12.89 13.58 17.80
CA LEU A 78 14.16 12.84 17.92
C LEU A 78 15.37 13.54 17.26
N GLY A 79 15.16 14.65 16.55
CA GLY A 79 16.22 15.35 15.83
C GLY A 79 16.67 14.62 14.55
N LEU A 80 15.76 13.88 13.92
CA LEU A 80 15.92 13.16 12.66
C LEU A 80 15.38 14.00 11.48
N ASP A 81 15.61 13.54 10.25
CA ASP A 81 15.19 14.24 9.03
C ASP A 81 13.68 14.05 8.75
N MET A 82 12.93 15.13 8.93
CA MET A 82 11.47 15.15 8.74
C MET A 82 11.08 14.96 7.27
N GLU A 83 11.77 15.63 6.33
CA GLU A 83 11.44 15.56 4.90
C GLU A 83 11.63 14.15 4.35
N LYS A 84 12.67 13.45 4.82
CA LYS A 84 12.95 12.06 4.49
C LYS A 84 11.82 11.15 4.96
N ALA A 85 11.39 11.31 6.22
CA ALA A 85 10.29 10.52 6.80
C ALA A 85 8.94 10.80 6.12
N GLU A 86 8.63 12.07 5.83
CA GLU A 86 7.42 12.45 5.08
C GLU A 86 7.38 11.80 3.69
N ALA A 87 8.51 11.84 2.95
CA ALA A 87 8.57 11.22 1.63
C ALA A 87 8.31 9.72 1.68
N MET A 88 8.89 9.02 2.66
CA MET A 88 8.64 7.59 2.89
C MET A 88 7.17 7.33 3.22
N GLY A 89 6.59 8.08 4.18
CA GLY A 89 5.20 7.94 4.61
C GLY A 89 4.21 8.22 3.49
N LEU A 90 4.47 9.20 2.61
CA LEU A 90 3.63 9.44 1.44
C LEU A 90 3.69 8.31 0.41
N GLY A 91 4.84 7.63 0.31
CA GLY A 91 5.09 6.63 -0.73
C GLY A 91 4.82 5.19 -0.34
N HIS A 92 4.66 4.87 0.97
CA HIS A 92 4.67 3.50 1.46
C HIS A 92 3.60 2.61 0.81
N ASP A 93 2.39 3.13 0.59
CA ASP A 93 1.21 2.40 0.11
C ASP A 93 0.92 2.53 -1.40
N LEU A 94 1.85 3.08 -2.21
CA LEU A 94 1.64 3.33 -3.66
C LEU A 94 1.20 2.09 -4.44
N GLY A 95 1.65 0.93 -4.03
CA GLY A 95 1.38 -0.37 -4.66
C GLY A 95 0.28 -1.19 -4.01
N HIS A 96 -0.42 -0.67 -3.02
CA HIS A 96 -1.49 -1.40 -2.37
C HIS A 96 -2.61 -1.75 -3.38
N PRO A 97 -3.13 -3.00 -3.41
CA PRO A 97 -4.15 -3.42 -4.35
C PRO A 97 -5.54 -2.85 -4.00
N PRO A 98 -6.55 -3.00 -4.88
CA PRO A 98 -7.94 -2.72 -4.53
C PRO A 98 -8.42 -3.59 -3.36
N PHE A 99 -9.39 -3.12 -2.60
CA PHE A 99 -10.04 -3.80 -1.47
C PHE A 99 -9.14 -4.01 -0.24
N GLY A 100 -8.11 -3.18 -0.09
CA GLY A 100 -7.27 -3.17 1.11
C GLY A 100 -6.54 -4.49 1.37
N HIS A 101 -6.36 -4.86 2.63
CA HIS A 101 -5.71 -6.11 3.02
C HIS A 101 -6.44 -7.37 2.53
N ALA A 102 -7.80 -7.31 2.40
CA ALA A 102 -8.54 -8.39 1.78
C ALA A 102 -8.10 -8.63 0.34
N GLY A 103 -7.89 -7.55 -0.42
CA GLY A 103 -7.38 -7.64 -1.80
C GLY A 103 -5.97 -8.20 -1.88
N GLU A 104 -5.07 -7.80 -0.98
CA GLU A 104 -3.70 -8.33 -0.90
C GLU A 104 -3.70 -9.85 -0.67
N GLU A 105 -4.45 -10.31 0.33
CA GLU A 105 -4.57 -11.72 0.64
C GLU A 105 -5.16 -12.53 -0.53
N LEU A 106 -6.20 -11.98 -1.18
CA LEU A 106 -6.84 -12.63 -2.34
C LEU A 106 -5.92 -12.69 -3.56
N ILE A 107 -5.16 -11.63 -3.86
CA ILE A 107 -4.16 -11.65 -4.94
C ILE A 107 -3.09 -12.69 -4.63
N ASN A 108 -2.64 -12.79 -3.39
CA ASN A 108 -1.67 -13.79 -2.99
C ASN A 108 -2.20 -15.22 -3.17
N GLU A 109 -3.45 -15.49 -2.79
CA GLU A 109 -4.10 -16.79 -3.05
C GLU A 109 -4.14 -17.12 -4.56
N ILE A 110 -4.47 -16.12 -5.40
CA ILE A 110 -4.49 -16.27 -6.86
C ILE A 110 -3.08 -16.56 -7.40
N VAL A 111 -2.08 -15.80 -6.96
CA VAL A 111 -0.68 -16.01 -7.38
C VAL A 111 -0.22 -17.42 -7.06
N LEU A 112 -0.49 -17.91 -5.86
CA LEU A 112 -0.13 -19.28 -5.44
C LEU A 112 -0.93 -20.36 -6.17
N ARG A 113 -2.19 -20.09 -6.52
CA ARG A 113 -3.02 -21.00 -7.33
C ARG A 113 -2.47 -21.15 -8.74
N GLU A 114 -2.10 -20.05 -9.39
CA GLU A 114 -1.59 -20.05 -10.77
C GLU A 114 -0.14 -20.59 -10.85
N ASN A 115 0.68 -20.28 -9.87
CA ASN A 115 2.05 -20.78 -9.79
C ASN A 115 2.52 -20.85 -8.34
N SER A 116 2.50 -22.05 -7.77
CA SER A 116 2.90 -22.31 -6.37
C SER A 116 4.37 -22.00 -6.06
N SER A 117 5.22 -21.79 -7.08
CA SER A 117 6.62 -21.39 -6.93
C SER A 117 6.84 -19.89 -7.06
N SER A 118 5.80 -19.12 -7.36
CA SER A 118 5.90 -17.66 -7.39
C SER A 118 6.10 -17.11 -5.98
N PRO A 119 6.90 -16.04 -5.82
CA PRO A 119 6.95 -15.33 -4.55
C PRO A 119 5.55 -14.79 -4.20
N PRO A 120 5.21 -14.74 -2.91
CA PRO A 120 3.93 -14.19 -2.48
C PRO A 120 3.81 -12.70 -2.87
N PHE A 121 2.58 -12.26 -3.09
CA PHE A 121 2.30 -10.84 -3.31
C PHE A 121 2.35 -10.09 -1.99
N HIS A 122 3.20 -9.08 -1.91
CA HIS A 122 3.32 -8.16 -0.78
C HIS A 122 3.19 -6.73 -1.28
N HIS A 123 2.31 -5.94 -0.66
CA HIS A 123 2.04 -4.57 -1.11
C HIS A 123 3.25 -3.65 -0.98
N GLU A 124 4.13 -3.84 0.01
CA GLU A 124 5.36 -3.06 0.17
C GLU A 124 6.37 -3.33 -0.97
N VAL A 125 6.48 -4.58 -1.41
CA VAL A 125 7.31 -4.96 -2.57
C VAL A 125 6.70 -4.37 -3.85
N HIS A 126 5.39 -4.46 -3.98
CA HIS A 126 4.69 -3.88 -5.12
C HIS A 126 4.69 -2.34 -5.08
N SER A 127 4.70 -1.71 -3.89
CA SER A 127 4.87 -0.24 -3.76
C SER A 127 6.22 0.22 -4.31
N LEU A 128 7.29 -0.50 -3.99
CA LEU A 128 8.60 -0.23 -4.60
C LEU A 128 8.57 -0.46 -6.11
N ARG A 129 7.94 -1.54 -6.60
CA ARG A 129 7.79 -1.81 -8.04
C ARG A 129 7.03 -0.69 -8.76
N VAL A 130 5.96 -0.18 -8.15
CA VAL A 130 5.24 0.99 -8.69
C VAL A 130 6.13 2.22 -8.74
N ALA A 131 6.85 2.51 -7.65
CA ALA A 131 7.73 3.67 -7.55
C ALA A 131 8.91 3.61 -8.54
N ASP A 132 9.50 2.43 -8.74
CA ASP A 132 10.70 2.27 -9.54
C ASP A 132 10.44 2.04 -11.03
N LYS A 133 9.29 1.39 -11.38
CA LYS A 133 9.08 0.84 -12.73
C LYS A 133 7.73 1.21 -13.34
N LEU A 134 6.61 1.03 -12.63
CA LEU A 134 5.28 1.12 -13.23
C LEU A 134 4.75 2.56 -13.36
N ALA A 135 5.21 3.47 -12.49
CA ALA A 135 4.81 4.87 -12.57
C ALA A 135 5.47 5.56 -13.77
N ASN A 136 4.81 6.61 -14.29
CA ASN A 136 5.33 7.46 -15.38
C ASN A 136 5.76 6.66 -16.63
N GLU A 137 4.95 5.71 -17.05
CA GLU A 137 5.17 4.96 -18.30
C GLU A 137 6.56 4.31 -18.32
N GLU A 138 6.80 3.35 -17.43
CA GLU A 138 8.06 2.59 -17.24
C GLU A 138 9.28 3.38 -16.70
N ARG A 139 9.13 4.69 -16.50
CA ARG A 139 10.26 5.51 -16.00
C ARG A 139 10.40 5.48 -14.49
N GLY A 140 9.34 5.07 -13.76
CA GLY A 140 9.28 5.19 -12.32
C GLY A 140 9.38 6.65 -11.84
N LEU A 141 9.41 6.82 -10.55
CA LEU A 141 9.50 8.14 -9.89
C LEU A 141 10.95 8.60 -9.70
N ASN A 142 11.90 7.69 -9.83
CA ASN A 142 13.33 7.94 -9.61
C ASN A 142 13.63 8.53 -8.23
N LEU A 143 13.08 7.88 -7.19
CA LEU A 143 13.23 8.29 -5.80
C LEU A 143 14.63 8.01 -5.28
N THR A 144 15.01 8.68 -4.18
CA THR A 144 16.27 8.41 -3.47
C THR A 144 16.28 7.01 -2.87
N TYR A 145 17.47 6.46 -2.64
CA TYR A 145 17.64 5.16 -1.99
C TYR A 145 16.93 5.11 -0.64
N ALA A 146 17.09 6.17 0.17
CA ALA A 146 16.43 6.23 1.49
C ALA A 146 14.92 6.09 1.40
N VAL A 147 14.26 6.82 0.50
CA VAL A 147 12.80 6.78 0.35
C VAL A 147 12.35 5.42 -0.19
N ARG A 148 13.07 4.84 -1.14
CA ARG A 148 12.82 3.50 -1.67
C ARG A 148 12.96 2.41 -0.59
N ASP A 149 14.01 2.51 0.25
CA ASP A 149 14.22 1.62 1.39
C ASP A 149 13.09 1.74 2.41
N GLY A 150 12.66 2.96 2.76
CA GLY A 150 11.52 3.19 3.65
C GLY A 150 10.21 2.61 3.09
N ILE A 151 9.98 2.72 1.77
CA ILE A 151 8.78 2.16 1.11
C ILE A 151 8.74 0.64 1.24
N ILE A 152 9.82 -0.07 0.91
CA ILE A 152 9.81 -1.55 0.90
C ILE A 152 9.90 -2.17 2.30
N SER A 153 10.31 -1.41 3.31
CA SER A 153 10.55 -1.92 4.67
C SER A 153 9.58 -1.37 5.73
N HIS A 154 8.47 -0.73 5.30
CA HIS A 154 7.54 -0.11 6.26
C HIS A 154 6.69 -1.13 7.04
N CYS A 155 6.44 -2.32 6.50
CA CYS A 155 5.65 -3.34 7.18
C CYS A 155 6.39 -3.97 8.36
N GLY A 156 5.70 -4.13 9.50
CA GLY A 156 6.23 -4.77 10.69
C GLY A 156 5.20 -5.13 11.73
N GLU A 157 5.58 -6.07 12.60
CA GLU A 157 4.75 -6.49 13.72
C GLU A 157 5.18 -5.80 15.02
N ILE A 158 4.26 -5.68 15.98
CA ILE A 158 4.58 -5.08 17.28
C ILE A 158 5.66 -5.86 18.03
N ALA A 159 5.73 -7.17 17.84
CA ALA A 159 6.74 -8.03 18.42
C ALA A 159 8.18 -7.69 17.97
N ASP A 160 8.33 -7.02 16.83
CA ASP A 160 9.65 -6.62 16.32
C ASP A 160 10.29 -5.50 17.16
N TYR A 161 9.47 -4.70 17.85
CA TYR A 161 9.93 -3.52 18.58
C TYR A 161 10.49 -3.85 19.97
N PRO A 162 11.48 -3.08 20.44
CA PRO A 162 12.09 -1.89 19.80
C PRO A 162 13.14 -2.25 18.76
N ILE A 163 13.22 -1.48 17.67
CA ILE A 163 14.10 -1.70 16.52
C ILE A 163 15.20 -0.66 16.39
N THR A 164 16.22 -1.02 15.60
CA THR A 164 17.29 -0.15 15.09
C THR A 164 17.45 -0.37 13.60
N PRO A 165 18.05 0.57 12.84
CA PRO A 165 18.31 0.36 11.42
C PRO A 165 19.12 -0.91 11.16
N ALA A 166 18.81 -1.60 10.05
CA ALA A 166 19.55 -2.75 9.58
C ALA A 166 21.00 -2.37 9.21
N CYS A 167 21.95 -3.26 9.49
CA CYS A 167 23.37 -3.02 9.17
C CYS A 167 23.72 -3.34 7.71
N ASP A 168 22.93 -4.20 7.07
CA ASP A 168 23.06 -4.57 5.67
C ASP A 168 22.05 -3.79 4.83
N CYS A 169 22.52 -3.03 3.88
CA CYS A 169 21.67 -2.24 2.98
C CYS A 169 21.77 -2.86 1.57
N PRO A 170 20.95 -3.86 1.25
CA PRO A 170 21.03 -4.60 -0.01
C PRO A 170 20.52 -3.80 -1.21
N ALA A 171 20.71 -4.36 -2.39
CA ALA A 171 20.00 -3.95 -3.58
C ALA A 171 18.50 -4.18 -3.39
N LEU A 172 17.72 -3.11 -3.33
CA LEU A 172 16.30 -3.17 -2.95
C LEU A 172 15.44 -3.99 -3.92
N GLU A 173 15.85 -4.03 -5.18
CA GLU A 173 15.21 -4.81 -6.25
C GLU A 173 15.31 -6.33 -6.06
N THR A 174 16.15 -6.80 -5.16
CA THR A 174 16.27 -8.24 -4.83
C THR A 174 15.36 -8.69 -3.71
N ILE A 175 14.64 -7.76 -3.07
CA ILE A 175 13.76 -8.05 -1.95
C ILE A 175 12.42 -8.52 -2.50
N SER A 176 12.03 -9.75 -2.15
CA SER A 176 10.74 -10.36 -2.50
C SER A 176 9.92 -10.76 -1.28
N GLU A 177 10.49 -10.63 -0.07
CA GLU A 177 9.87 -11.07 1.17
C GLU A 177 9.56 -9.88 2.09
N ARG A 178 8.54 -10.04 2.93
CA ARG A 178 8.12 -9.10 3.96
C ARG A 178 9.08 -9.08 5.15
N GLY A 179 9.05 -8.00 5.93
CA GLY A 179 9.65 -7.94 7.26
C GLY A 179 11.09 -7.44 7.29
N LYS A 180 11.66 -7.00 6.16
CA LYS A 180 12.97 -6.35 6.17
C LYS A 180 12.96 -5.11 7.05
N LEU A 181 14.03 -4.95 7.86
CA LEU A 181 14.25 -3.72 8.63
C LEU A 181 14.79 -2.60 7.75
N PRO A 182 14.34 -1.35 7.95
CA PRO A 182 14.87 -0.18 7.24
C PRO A 182 16.34 0.06 7.55
N CYS A 183 17.05 0.65 6.58
CA CYS A 183 18.46 1.03 6.74
C CYS A 183 18.66 2.41 7.43
N SER A 184 17.58 3.13 7.72
CA SER A 184 17.62 4.45 8.34
C SER A 184 16.71 4.54 9.57
N TRP A 185 17.05 5.46 10.49
CA TRP A 185 16.21 5.77 11.64
C TRP A 185 14.84 6.31 11.22
N GLU A 186 14.81 7.13 10.18
CA GLU A 186 13.57 7.67 9.61
C GLU A 186 12.68 6.56 9.07
N GLY A 187 13.25 5.53 8.42
CA GLY A 187 12.51 4.34 7.99
C GLY A 187 11.95 3.55 9.18
N CYS A 188 12.71 3.40 10.26
CA CYS A 188 12.23 2.78 11.50
C CYS A 188 11.06 3.58 12.10
N VAL A 189 11.11 4.92 12.03
CA VAL A 189 10.04 5.80 12.47
C VAL A 189 8.79 5.64 11.60
N VAL A 190 8.95 5.58 10.26
CA VAL A 190 7.80 5.38 9.36
C VAL A 190 7.10 4.06 9.64
N ARG A 191 7.86 2.98 9.85
CA ARG A 191 7.33 1.65 10.18
C ARG A 191 6.44 1.64 11.44
N ILE A 192 6.83 2.36 12.52
CA ILE A 192 5.99 2.48 13.72
C ILE A 192 4.85 3.47 13.53
N SER A 193 5.05 4.51 12.70
CA SER A 193 4.04 5.52 12.40
C SER A 193 2.86 4.96 11.62
N ASP A 194 3.10 4.01 10.72
CA ASP A 194 2.06 3.28 10.01
C ASP A 194 1.14 2.56 11.01
N MET A 195 1.72 1.83 11.97
CA MET A 195 0.96 1.17 13.03
C MET A 195 0.14 2.17 13.86
N ILE A 196 0.73 3.28 14.31
CA ILE A 196 0.04 4.30 15.09
C ILE A 196 -1.12 4.90 14.29
N ALA A 197 -0.95 5.11 12.99
CA ALA A 197 -1.93 5.76 12.14
C ALA A 197 -3.22 4.95 11.99
N TYR A 198 -3.16 3.62 11.89
CA TYR A 198 -4.38 2.82 11.71
C TYR A 198 -5.07 2.44 13.03
N LEU A 199 -4.34 2.25 14.13
CA LEU A 199 -4.90 1.71 15.38
C LEU A 199 -6.12 2.51 15.89
N GLY A 200 -5.98 3.82 16.03
CA GLY A 200 -7.07 4.67 16.52
C GLY A 200 -8.08 5.04 15.43
N ARG A 201 -7.63 5.09 14.17
CA ARG A 201 -8.52 5.40 13.04
C ARG A 201 -9.53 4.30 12.81
N ASP A 202 -9.09 3.04 12.86
CA ASP A 202 -9.97 1.90 12.65
C ASP A 202 -11.05 1.79 13.75
N LEU A 203 -10.74 2.18 14.99
CA LEU A 203 -11.74 2.32 16.05
C LEU A 203 -12.79 3.39 15.73
N GLU A 204 -12.33 4.56 15.28
CA GLU A 204 -13.22 5.67 14.95
C GLU A 204 -14.14 5.33 13.78
N ASP A 205 -13.60 4.71 12.73
CA ASP A 205 -14.36 4.27 11.57
C ASP A 205 -15.34 3.13 11.92
N ALA A 206 -14.93 2.18 12.78
CA ALA A 206 -15.82 1.12 13.27
C ALA A 206 -16.99 1.67 14.12
N ALA A 207 -16.72 2.71 14.91
CA ALA A 207 -17.78 3.37 15.68
C ALA A 207 -18.78 4.12 14.77
N ARG A 208 -18.30 4.72 13.66
CA ARG A 208 -19.16 5.34 12.64
C ARG A 208 -19.95 4.31 11.84
N ALA A 209 -19.37 3.17 11.53
CA ALA A 209 -20.02 2.07 10.83
C ALA A 209 -20.95 1.23 11.74
N PRO A 210 -21.46 1.72 12.83
CA PRO A 210 -22.03 1.15 14.06
C PRO A 210 -21.65 -0.31 14.36
N LEU A 211 -20.39 -0.66 14.13
CA LEU A 211 -19.85 -1.99 14.47
C LEU A 211 -19.37 -2.05 15.93
N LEU A 212 -19.01 -0.90 16.50
CA LEU A 212 -18.48 -0.76 17.87
C LEU A 212 -19.14 0.42 18.59
N LYS A 213 -19.20 0.33 19.92
CA LYS A 213 -19.49 1.45 20.82
C LYS A 213 -18.25 1.77 21.63
N ASN A 214 -18.12 3.00 22.09
CA ASN A 214 -16.97 3.39 22.95
C ASN A 214 -16.88 2.55 24.23
N GLU A 215 -18.03 2.07 24.73
CA GLU A 215 -18.10 1.22 25.92
C GLU A 215 -17.51 -0.18 25.70
N ASP A 216 -17.42 -0.64 24.45
CA ASP A 216 -16.85 -1.95 24.10
C ASP A 216 -15.31 -1.94 24.18
N ILE A 217 -14.68 -0.75 24.10
CA ILE A 217 -13.23 -0.60 24.22
C ILE A 217 -12.81 -0.90 25.66
N PRO A 218 -11.79 -1.76 25.89
CA PRO A 218 -11.31 -2.08 27.25
C PRO A 218 -10.98 -0.84 28.09
N ASP A 219 -11.32 -0.86 29.37
CA ASP A 219 -11.17 0.27 30.29
C ASP A 219 -9.74 0.80 30.37
N ASP A 220 -8.76 -0.09 30.35
CA ASP A 220 -7.35 0.29 30.41
C ASP A 220 -6.92 1.05 29.16
N ILE A 221 -7.36 0.62 27.98
CA ILE A 221 -7.11 1.31 26.73
C ILE A 221 -7.76 2.69 26.75
N ARG A 222 -9.03 2.78 27.15
CA ARG A 222 -9.75 4.07 27.25
C ARG A 222 -9.07 5.07 28.16
N ARG A 223 -8.59 4.59 29.31
CA ARG A 223 -7.96 5.44 30.31
C ARG A 223 -6.57 5.89 29.91
N GLU A 224 -5.74 5.00 29.36
CA GLU A 224 -4.31 5.21 29.13
C GLU A 224 -3.97 5.68 27.73
N LEU A 225 -4.75 5.30 26.70
CA LEU A 225 -4.54 5.74 25.32
C LEU A 225 -5.57 6.76 24.87
N GLY A 226 -6.78 6.73 25.44
CA GLY A 226 -7.90 7.54 25.00
C GLY A 226 -8.93 6.76 24.16
N THR A 227 -9.99 7.44 23.71
CA THR A 227 -11.09 6.87 22.91
C THR A 227 -11.19 7.48 21.53
N LYS A 228 -10.50 8.60 21.31
CA LYS A 228 -10.49 9.31 20.02
C LYS A 228 -9.16 9.09 19.32
N ASN A 229 -9.20 8.99 18.00
CA ASN A 229 -8.00 8.82 17.19
C ASN A 229 -6.89 9.82 17.53
N GLY A 230 -7.22 11.10 17.69
CA GLY A 230 -6.23 12.14 18.05
C GLY A 230 -5.59 11.95 19.43
N GLU A 231 -6.34 11.43 20.41
CA GLU A 231 -5.83 11.13 21.76
C GLU A 231 -4.83 9.97 21.70
N ILE A 232 -5.20 8.89 21.01
CA ILE A 232 -4.37 7.69 20.83
C ILE A 232 -3.06 8.05 20.11
N ILE A 233 -3.15 8.79 18.99
CA ILE A 233 -1.97 9.25 18.25
C ILE A 233 -1.06 10.09 19.15
N ASN A 234 -1.61 11.09 19.86
CA ASN A 234 -0.81 11.97 20.71
C ASN A 234 -0.09 11.18 21.80
N THR A 235 -0.78 10.27 22.48
CA THR A 235 -0.21 9.45 23.55
C THR A 235 0.93 8.58 23.02
N LEU A 236 0.71 7.87 21.90
CA LEU A 236 1.70 6.96 21.34
C LEU A 236 2.90 7.70 20.72
N VAL A 237 2.68 8.84 20.05
CA VAL A 237 3.76 9.67 19.49
C VAL A 237 4.68 10.20 20.58
N LEU A 238 4.12 10.70 21.67
CA LEU A 238 4.91 11.20 22.80
C LEU A 238 5.69 10.07 23.49
N ASP A 239 5.09 8.89 23.61
CA ASP A 239 5.76 7.71 24.17
C ASP A 239 6.95 7.28 23.30
N VAL A 240 6.78 7.15 21.98
CA VAL A 240 7.86 6.80 21.05
C VAL A 240 9.01 7.82 21.11
N ILE A 241 8.71 9.11 21.20
CA ILE A 241 9.74 10.16 21.34
C ILE A 241 10.48 10.01 22.67
N GLY A 242 9.76 9.83 23.78
CA GLY A 242 10.35 9.64 25.11
C GLY A 242 11.25 8.41 25.15
N PHE A 243 10.70 7.27 24.76
CA PHE A 243 11.43 6.01 24.70
C PHE A 243 12.67 6.09 23.78
N GLY A 244 12.52 6.72 22.59
CA GLY A 244 13.61 6.88 21.65
C GLY A 244 14.77 7.73 22.19
N ARG A 245 14.47 8.79 22.97
CA ARG A 245 15.48 9.64 23.60
C ARG A 245 16.24 8.90 24.71
N GLU A 246 15.55 8.06 25.46
CA GLU A 246 16.14 7.31 26.59
C GLU A 246 16.91 6.08 26.14
N SER A 247 16.31 5.27 25.26
CA SER A 247 16.86 3.97 24.85
C SER A 247 17.81 4.04 23.65
N GLY A 248 17.73 5.10 22.84
CA GLY A 248 18.42 5.17 21.55
C GLY A 248 17.86 4.20 20.49
N ARG A 249 16.62 3.72 20.65
CA ARG A 249 15.93 2.77 19.75
C ARG A 249 14.54 3.29 19.40
N ILE A 250 13.95 2.80 18.33
CA ILE A 250 12.56 3.13 17.97
C ILE A 250 11.63 2.04 18.50
N GLY A 251 10.63 2.45 19.27
CA GLY A 251 9.66 1.53 19.87
C GLY A 251 8.80 2.25 20.91
N PHE A 252 7.98 1.49 21.59
CA PHE A 252 7.16 1.93 22.72
C PHE A 252 7.84 1.59 24.05
N SER A 253 7.50 2.34 25.11
CA SER A 253 7.74 1.89 26.48
C SER A 253 7.04 0.55 26.72
N GLU A 254 7.49 -0.22 27.73
CA GLU A 254 6.90 -1.54 28.01
C GLU A 254 5.39 -1.43 28.27
N GLU A 255 4.99 -0.43 29.08
CA GLU A 255 3.59 -0.17 29.40
C GLU A 255 2.74 0.10 28.14
N LYS A 256 3.21 0.99 27.24
CA LYS A 256 2.46 1.33 26.04
C LYS A 256 2.50 0.21 25.01
N ARG A 257 3.58 -0.59 24.96
CA ARG A 257 3.67 -1.77 24.10
C ARG A 257 2.61 -2.81 24.45
N GLU A 258 2.37 -3.06 25.75
CA GLU A 258 1.31 -3.95 26.20
C GLU A 258 -0.08 -3.45 25.80
N LEU A 259 -0.36 -2.15 26.00
CA LEU A 259 -1.63 -1.54 25.62
C LEU A 259 -1.86 -1.55 24.11
N VAL A 260 -0.82 -1.28 23.31
CA VAL A 260 -0.90 -1.35 21.84
C VAL A 260 -1.15 -2.79 21.38
N THR A 261 -0.54 -3.78 22.03
CA THR A 261 -0.81 -5.20 21.75
C THR A 261 -2.27 -5.55 22.02
N GLN A 262 -2.79 -5.14 23.18
CA GLN A 262 -4.20 -5.36 23.55
C GLN A 262 -5.15 -4.65 22.57
N LEU A 263 -4.84 -3.40 22.18
CA LEU A 263 -5.64 -2.66 21.20
C LEU A 263 -5.64 -3.34 19.82
N LYS A 264 -4.48 -3.81 19.36
CA LYS A 264 -4.37 -4.56 18.09
C LYS A 264 -5.20 -5.86 18.12
N GLU A 265 -5.12 -6.61 19.24
CA GLU A 265 -5.95 -7.81 19.41
C GLU A 265 -7.45 -7.50 19.48
N PHE A 266 -7.81 -6.40 20.15
CA PHE A 266 -9.19 -5.92 20.20
C PHE A 266 -9.71 -5.59 18.80
N ASN A 267 -8.95 -4.82 18.00
CA ASN A 267 -9.32 -4.49 16.62
C ASN A 267 -9.43 -5.76 15.75
N LEU A 268 -8.51 -6.71 15.92
CA LEU A 268 -8.56 -7.98 15.19
C LEU A 268 -9.86 -8.74 15.44
N ARG A 269 -10.27 -8.85 16.71
CA ARG A 269 -11.46 -9.63 17.10
C ARG A 269 -12.77 -8.91 16.77
N ASN A 270 -12.84 -7.60 16.97
CA ASN A 270 -14.11 -6.87 16.94
C ASN A 270 -14.32 -6.08 15.64
N ILE A 271 -13.24 -5.77 14.91
CA ILE A 271 -13.32 -5.05 13.64
C ILE A 271 -13.02 -6.00 12.48
N TYR A 272 -11.77 -6.47 12.35
CA TYR A 272 -11.34 -7.19 11.14
C TYR A 272 -11.98 -8.57 10.99
N SER A 273 -12.41 -9.19 12.10
CA SER A 273 -13.15 -10.46 12.10
C SER A 273 -14.68 -10.29 12.13
N HIS A 274 -15.19 -9.05 12.00
CA HIS A 274 -16.63 -8.80 12.02
C HIS A 274 -17.32 -9.40 10.79
N GLU A 275 -18.50 -9.98 10.98
CA GLU A 275 -19.26 -10.70 9.94
C GLU A 275 -19.44 -9.89 8.66
N ALA A 276 -19.78 -8.60 8.78
CA ALA A 276 -19.93 -7.70 7.63
C ALA A 276 -18.65 -7.57 6.78
N LEU A 277 -17.47 -7.51 7.42
CA LEU A 277 -16.19 -7.45 6.69
C LEU A 277 -15.83 -8.80 6.06
N LEU A 278 -16.15 -9.91 6.71
CA LEU A 278 -15.96 -11.25 6.15
C LEU A 278 -16.89 -11.49 4.96
N GLU A 279 -18.14 -11.04 5.03
CA GLU A 279 -19.06 -11.08 3.90
C GLU A 279 -18.54 -10.24 2.73
N TYR A 280 -18.11 -8.99 3.00
CA TYR A 280 -17.49 -8.13 2.00
C TYR A 280 -16.28 -8.79 1.35
N LYS A 281 -15.38 -9.39 2.13
CA LYS A 281 -14.22 -10.15 1.62
C LYS A 281 -14.65 -11.27 0.67
N SER A 282 -15.77 -11.93 0.94
CA SER A 282 -16.30 -12.97 0.03
C SER A 282 -16.76 -12.39 -1.32
N TYR A 283 -17.32 -11.17 -1.34
CA TYR A 283 -17.63 -10.47 -2.60
C TYR A 283 -16.38 -10.08 -3.36
N CYS A 284 -15.37 -9.53 -2.67
CA CYS A 284 -14.07 -9.18 -3.28
C CYS A 284 -13.39 -10.42 -3.89
N ARG A 285 -13.47 -11.57 -3.23
CA ARG A 285 -12.95 -12.85 -3.74
C ARG A 285 -13.57 -13.23 -5.08
N ARG A 286 -14.89 -13.15 -5.20
CA ARG A 286 -15.58 -13.44 -6.48
C ARG A 286 -15.16 -12.46 -7.57
N ALA A 287 -15.09 -11.17 -7.23
CA ALA A 287 -14.71 -10.14 -8.17
C ALA A 287 -13.28 -10.30 -8.69
N LEU A 288 -12.30 -10.49 -7.79
CA LEU A 288 -10.90 -10.64 -8.18
C LEU A 288 -10.65 -11.93 -8.95
N ASN A 289 -11.20 -13.08 -8.51
CA ASN A 289 -11.05 -14.32 -9.27
C ASN A 289 -11.58 -14.20 -10.69
N ALA A 290 -12.80 -13.69 -10.87
CA ALA A 290 -13.38 -13.52 -12.19
C ALA A 290 -12.57 -12.56 -13.08
N LEU A 291 -12.02 -11.47 -12.49
CA LEU A 291 -11.16 -10.54 -13.21
C LEU A 291 -9.84 -11.21 -13.64
N PHE A 292 -9.18 -11.90 -12.73
CA PHE A 292 -7.91 -12.57 -13.02
C PHE A 292 -8.09 -13.64 -14.09
N ASP A 293 -9.08 -14.54 -13.94
CA ASP A 293 -9.36 -15.60 -14.91
C ASP A 293 -9.62 -15.01 -16.31
N HIS A 294 -10.48 -13.98 -16.39
CA HIS A 294 -10.77 -13.30 -17.67
C HIS A 294 -9.54 -12.62 -18.30
N LEU A 295 -8.76 -11.89 -17.49
CA LEU A 295 -7.62 -11.12 -17.97
C LEU A 295 -6.45 -12.03 -18.38
N LEU A 296 -6.20 -13.12 -17.66
CA LEU A 296 -5.20 -14.12 -17.99
C LEU A 296 -5.56 -14.84 -19.30
N ASP A 297 -6.80 -15.32 -19.42
CA ASP A 297 -7.31 -15.96 -20.63
C ASP A 297 -7.19 -15.07 -21.86
N ASN A 298 -7.57 -13.80 -21.73
CA ASN A 298 -7.50 -12.86 -22.83
C ASN A 298 -6.06 -12.50 -23.19
N TYR A 299 -5.20 -12.27 -22.21
CA TYR A 299 -3.79 -11.99 -22.46
C TYR A 299 -3.11 -13.14 -23.19
N GLU A 300 -3.34 -14.40 -22.77
CA GLU A 300 -2.78 -15.59 -23.42
C GLU A 300 -3.25 -15.74 -24.88
N LYS A 301 -4.52 -15.46 -25.15
CA LYS A 301 -5.06 -15.47 -26.52
C LYS A 301 -4.46 -14.35 -27.39
N TRP A 302 -4.25 -13.17 -26.81
CA TRP A 302 -3.85 -11.99 -27.58
C TRP A 302 -2.36 -11.89 -27.84
N ARG A 303 -1.51 -12.39 -26.91
CA ARG A 303 -0.05 -12.37 -27.12
C ARG A 303 0.40 -13.17 -28.35
N SER A 304 -0.39 -14.13 -28.80
CA SER A 304 -0.12 -14.94 -30.00
C SER A 304 -0.65 -14.31 -31.30
N HIS A 305 -1.36 -13.19 -31.23
CA HIS A 305 -1.95 -12.53 -32.40
C HIS A 305 -0.96 -11.59 -33.09
N ALA A 306 -0.59 -11.87 -34.34
CA ALA A 306 0.34 -11.07 -35.12
C ALA A 306 -0.12 -9.62 -35.40
N GLY A 307 -1.41 -9.31 -35.19
CA GLY A 307 -2.01 -7.98 -35.35
C GLY A 307 -2.13 -7.14 -34.09
N GLY A 308 -1.54 -7.61 -32.95
CA GLY A 308 -1.73 -6.96 -31.66
C GLY A 308 -3.08 -7.29 -31.01
N PHE A 309 -3.41 -6.58 -29.93
CA PHE A 309 -4.65 -6.81 -29.19
C PHE A 309 -5.88 -6.42 -30.02
N PRO A 310 -6.82 -7.35 -30.26
CA PRO A 310 -8.02 -7.04 -31.02
C PRO A 310 -8.92 -6.05 -30.24
N LYS A 311 -9.65 -5.21 -30.99
CA LYS A 311 -10.67 -4.38 -30.34
C LYS A 311 -11.74 -5.28 -29.75
N SER A 312 -12.00 -5.11 -28.46
CA SER A 312 -13.07 -5.77 -27.73
C SER A 312 -14.27 -4.83 -27.55
N GLN A 313 -15.46 -5.38 -27.39
CA GLN A 313 -16.64 -4.60 -26.98
C GLN A 313 -16.57 -4.23 -25.49
N ARG A 314 -15.77 -4.97 -24.69
CA ARG A 314 -15.59 -4.73 -23.27
C ARG A 314 -14.56 -3.63 -23.02
N PHE A 315 -14.92 -2.72 -22.12
CA PHE A 315 -14.03 -1.64 -21.70
C PHE A 315 -12.77 -2.18 -21.00
N VAL A 316 -12.89 -3.19 -20.14
CA VAL A 316 -11.77 -3.77 -19.40
C VAL A 316 -10.68 -4.30 -20.32
N ASP A 317 -11.05 -4.94 -21.42
CA ASP A 317 -10.11 -5.49 -22.41
C ASP A 317 -9.35 -4.38 -23.14
N ASN A 318 -10.09 -3.37 -23.62
CA ASN A 318 -9.47 -2.24 -24.31
C ASN A 318 -8.57 -1.42 -23.36
N HIS A 319 -8.93 -1.35 -22.07
CA HIS A 319 -8.11 -0.66 -21.09
C HIS A 319 -6.83 -1.45 -20.75
N LEU A 320 -6.90 -2.79 -20.65
CA LEU A 320 -5.72 -3.63 -20.54
C LEU A 320 -4.80 -3.47 -21.76
N ALA A 321 -5.36 -3.49 -22.98
CA ALA A 321 -4.58 -3.27 -24.20
C ALA A 321 -3.86 -1.92 -24.19
N TYR A 322 -4.53 -0.85 -23.78
CA TYR A 322 -3.93 0.48 -23.62
C TYR A 322 -2.81 0.50 -22.56
N TYR A 323 -3.04 -0.16 -21.42
CA TYR A 323 -2.03 -0.30 -20.36
C TYR A 323 -0.77 -1.00 -20.89
N LEU A 324 -0.96 -2.10 -21.62
CA LEU A 324 0.13 -2.87 -22.19
C LEU A 324 0.92 -2.10 -23.24
N GLN A 325 0.27 -1.30 -24.10
CA GLN A 325 0.97 -0.43 -25.05
C GLN A 325 2.00 0.49 -24.38
N LYS A 326 1.71 0.94 -23.16
CA LYS A 326 2.60 1.83 -22.40
C LYS A 326 3.74 1.11 -21.69
N LEU A 327 3.52 -0.11 -21.25
CA LEU A 327 4.45 -0.85 -20.39
C LEU A 327 5.08 -2.08 -21.08
N GLN A 328 4.76 -2.33 -22.36
CA GLN A 328 5.31 -3.44 -23.11
C GLN A 328 6.84 -3.49 -23.09
N PRO A 329 7.58 -2.38 -23.30
CA PRO A 329 9.04 -2.43 -23.27
C PRO A 329 9.62 -2.85 -21.92
N LEU A 330 8.96 -2.47 -20.82
CA LEU A 330 9.31 -2.91 -19.47
C LEU A 330 9.13 -4.43 -19.33
N TYR A 331 7.97 -4.94 -19.71
CA TYR A 331 7.63 -6.36 -19.58
C TYR A 331 8.49 -7.25 -20.47
N GLU A 332 8.82 -6.81 -21.67
CA GLU A 332 9.76 -7.50 -22.56
C GLU A 332 11.17 -7.54 -21.98
N LYS A 333 11.66 -6.43 -21.42
CA LYS A 333 12.97 -6.34 -20.76
C LYS A 333 13.08 -7.26 -19.52
N GLU A 334 11.97 -7.39 -18.77
CA GLU A 334 11.91 -8.24 -17.57
C GLU A 334 11.61 -9.71 -17.90
N ASN A 335 11.28 -10.07 -19.13
CA ASN A 335 10.69 -11.34 -19.49
C ASN A 335 9.50 -11.70 -18.57
N ALA A 336 8.64 -10.71 -18.33
CA ALA A 336 7.55 -10.82 -17.38
C ALA A 336 6.56 -11.91 -17.78
N THR A 337 6.12 -12.68 -16.80
CA THR A 337 5.09 -13.70 -17.02
C THR A 337 3.70 -13.06 -17.22
N PRO A 338 2.76 -13.72 -17.91
CA PRO A 338 1.37 -13.27 -18.00
C PRO A 338 0.77 -12.96 -16.61
N LEU A 339 1.05 -13.81 -15.63
CA LEU A 339 0.60 -13.63 -14.25
C LEU A 339 1.13 -12.32 -13.66
N GLN A 340 2.43 -12.04 -13.79
CA GLN A 340 3.03 -10.79 -13.28
C GLN A 340 2.39 -9.57 -13.92
N ILE A 341 2.13 -9.60 -15.22
CA ILE A 341 1.51 -8.50 -15.96
C ILE A 341 0.08 -8.24 -15.46
N VAL A 342 -0.71 -9.30 -15.29
CA VAL A 342 -2.09 -9.18 -14.79
C VAL A 342 -2.11 -8.75 -13.31
N VAL A 343 -1.18 -9.24 -12.49
CA VAL A 343 -1.01 -8.78 -11.09
C VAL A 343 -0.73 -7.28 -11.05
N ASP A 344 0.24 -6.79 -11.83
CA ASP A 344 0.57 -5.36 -11.87
C ASP A 344 -0.63 -4.51 -12.31
N TYR A 345 -1.38 -4.99 -13.29
CA TYR A 345 -2.56 -4.29 -13.80
C TYR A 345 -3.69 -4.25 -12.77
N VAL A 346 -4.03 -5.39 -12.17
CA VAL A 346 -5.14 -5.50 -11.19
C VAL A 346 -4.77 -4.80 -9.88
N ALA A 347 -3.55 -4.97 -9.37
CA ALA A 347 -3.09 -4.26 -8.17
C ALA A 347 -3.07 -2.74 -8.36
N GLY A 348 -2.87 -2.26 -9.60
CA GLY A 348 -2.99 -0.85 -9.97
C GLY A 348 -4.43 -0.30 -9.98
N MET A 349 -5.48 -1.12 -9.94
CA MET A 349 -6.86 -0.67 -9.97
C MET A 349 -7.27 0.05 -8.67
N THR A 350 -8.27 0.92 -8.77
CA THR A 350 -9.06 1.37 -7.61
C THR A 350 -10.19 0.39 -7.35
N ASP A 351 -10.80 0.44 -6.18
CA ASP A 351 -11.92 -0.44 -5.81
C ASP A 351 -13.10 -0.31 -6.77
N ASP A 352 -13.53 0.93 -7.04
CA ASP A 352 -14.60 1.21 -8.00
C ASP A 352 -14.27 0.71 -9.42
N PHE A 353 -13.02 0.87 -9.84
CA PHE A 353 -12.60 0.43 -11.16
C PHE A 353 -12.60 -1.10 -11.26
N ALA A 354 -12.12 -1.80 -10.23
CA ALA A 354 -12.15 -3.26 -10.17
C ALA A 354 -13.59 -3.79 -10.18
N LEU A 355 -14.50 -3.20 -9.39
CA LEU A 355 -15.92 -3.58 -9.39
C LEU A 355 -16.61 -3.31 -10.73
N ARG A 356 -16.32 -2.17 -11.37
CA ARG A 356 -16.83 -1.89 -12.70
C ARG A 356 -16.36 -2.91 -13.74
N CYS A 357 -15.06 -3.24 -13.73
CA CYS A 357 -14.51 -4.26 -14.62
C CYS A 357 -15.11 -5.64 -14.33
N TYR A 358 -15.27 -5.99 -13.05
CA TYR A 358 -15.94 -7.24 -12.67
C TYR A 358 -17.38 -7.30 -13.20
N HIS A 359 -18.14 -6.22 -13.09
CA HIS A 359 -19.51 -6.16 -13.62
C HIS A 359 -19.55 -6.47 -15.12
N GLU A 360 -18.64 -5.90 -15.92
CA GLU A 360 -18.54 -6.18 -17.35
C GLU A 360 -18.17 -7.65 -17.67
N VAL A 361 -17.39 -8.27 -16.82
CA VAL A 361 -16.96 -9.68 -16.99
C VAL A 361 -18.04 -10.65 -16.55
N ALA A 362 -18.70 -10.37 -15.40
CA ALA A 362 -19.64 -11.29 -14.77
C ALA A 362 -21.06 -11.26 -15.38
N PHE A 363 -21.44 -10.14 -15.99
CA PHE A 363 -22.79 -10.00 -16.56
C PHE A 363 -22.73 -9.93 -18.08
N PRO A 364 -23.45 -10.84 -18.79
CA PRO A 364 -23.49 -10.81 -20.23
C PRO A 364 -24.24 -9.57 -20.73
N GLU A 365 -23.72 -8.91 -21.77
CA GLU A 365 -24.50 -7.89 -22.46
C GLU A 365 -25.69 -8.52 -23.19
N PRO A 366 -26.85 -7.85 -23.21
CA PRO A 366 -28.00 -8.31 -24.00
C PRO A 366 -27.61 -8.42 -25.49
N ILE A 367 -28.01 -9.52 -26.12
CA ILE A 367 -27.85 -9.68 -27.59
C ILE A 367 -28.70 -8.63 -28.26
N ARG A 368 -28.09 -7.71 -29.01
CA ARG A 368 -28.77 -6.70 -29.82
C ARG A 368 -29.09 -7.29 -31.18
N PHE A 369 -30.27 -7.85 -31.35
CA PHE A 369 -30.71 -8.46 -32.59
C PHE A 369 -30.70 -7.51 -33.79
N GLU A 370 -30.69 -6.20 -33.60
CA GLU A 370 -30.60 -5.20 -34.69
C GLU A 370 -29.25 -5.20 -35.40
N GLU A 371 -28.16 -5.60 -34.71
CA GLU A 371 -26.82 -5.70 -35.26
C GLU A 371 -26.65 -6.94 -36.16
N TRP A 372 -27.44 -7.99 -35.90
CA TRP A 372 -27.43 -9.24 -36.66
C TRP A 372 -28.22 -9.15 -37.97
N ARG A 373 -29.16 -8.19 -38.10
CA ARG A 373 -29.97 -7.98 -39.30
C ARG A 373 -29.28 -7.15 -40.39
N ARG A 374 -28.08 -6.61 -40.13
CA ARG A 374 -27.30 -5.81 -41.11
C ARG A 374 -26.22 -6.61 -41.83
N GLY A 375 -26.20 -7.91 -41.71
CA GLY A 375 -25.25 -8.82 -42.35
C GLY A 375 -25.80 -9.64 -43.53
N ASP A 376 -27.01 -9.28 -44.03
CA ASP A 376 -27.58 -9.87 -45.27
C ASP A 376 -27.47 -8.90 -46.43
#